data_b2cf8ecdf5f7c06b6709374c24315367
#
_entry.id   b2cf8ecdf5f7c06b6709374c24315367
#
_cell.length_a   1.000
_cell.length_b   1.000
_cell.length_c   1.000
_cell.angle_alpha   90.00
_cell.angle_beta   90.00
_cell.angle_gamma   90.00
#
_symmetry.space_group_name_H-M   'P 1'
#
loop_
_entity.id
_entity.type
_entity.pdbx_description
1 polymer ?
#
loop_
_entity_poly.entity_id
_entity_poly.type
_entity_poly.pdbx_seq_one_letter_code
_entity_poly.pdbx_strand_id
1 'polypeptide(L)'
;MKLKKVLAAAMISLLATTALVGCGSDKKSADTGKKVQIEYWHVAAESFGGATVKELVADFNKTHPNIEVVEKYNPDMYKGLTQNLQAAMASGKNPDVVQMGYSFLNYAAENFKYTDLNEAFKAAGDENFMKDNYLPNVLQLAQTEDGKQIGLPYSVSVPVLFYNPEIFEKAGLDPQNPPKTWEEVSKAAKQIKDKTGNMGFFMQEYADNWTQQALIESNGGQMLTKVDGKVKAGFDTPESAAAYQVVADMVKNGSALHATNEEGFQAYLSGKLGMVCTTIGKRANFEKGAKFKVMASPFPAFGNKPTKIPAGGNFLMVFSKDAEKQKAAIEFIKYLESPEALAKWSTGTGYLPPRKGVADDPKGFKKLADENLNIKMALQEMTKVTKWASFPGANGLQAEQLLIDARDIILSGKMSAQDALHQTAEKINKLL
;
A
#
# COMPACT_ATOMS: atom_id res chain seq x y z
N MET A 1 -36.12 1.71 52.21
CA MET A 1 -37.54 2.09 52.44
C MET A 1 -38.19 2.27 51.08
N LYS A 2 -39.13 1.35 50.79
CA LYS A 2 -40.43 1.46 50.12
C LYS A 2 -40.41 2.06 48.68
N LEU A 3 -40.60 1.25 47.64
CA LEU A 3 -41.83 0.61 47.13
C LEU A 3 -42.69 1.59 46.32
N LYS A 4 -42.98 1.33 45.03
CA LYS A 4 -44.14 0.69 44.40
C LYS A 4 -44.04 1.01 42.89
N LYS A 5 -43.98 0.09 41.97
CA LYS A 5 -44.98 -0.83 41.41
C LYS A 5 -46.24 -0.13 40.88
N VAL A 6 -46.56 -0.52 39.62
CA VAL A 6 -47.88 -0.92 39.11
C VAL A 6 -48.25 -0.23 37.80
N LEU A 7 -48.40 -0.96 36.77
CA LEU A 7 -49.31 -1.73 35.90
C LEU A 7 -49.67 -0.92 34.65
N ALA A 8 -49.50 -1.41 33.44
CA ALA A 8 -50.16 -2.48 32.63
C ALA A 8 -51.58 -2.15 32.12
N ALA A 9 -51.80 -2.44 30.88
CA ALA A 9 -52.92 -2.87 30.08
C ALA A 9 -53.22 -1.98 28.88
N ALA A 10 -53.02 -2.38 27.61
CA ALA A 10 -53.78 -3.29 26.75
C ALA A 10 -55.16 -2.79 26.33
N MET A 11 -55.41 -2.69 25.02
CA MET A 11 -56.60 -3.03 24.23
C MET A 11 -56.38 -2.60 22.78
N ILE A 12 -56.26 -3.43 21.85
CA ILE A 12 -57.02 -4.34 20.97
C ILE A 12 -58.23 -3.72 20.27
N SER A 13 -58.23 -3.91 18.94
CA SER A 13 -59.27 -3.98 17.91
C SER A 13 -59.85 -2.66 17.42
N LEU A 14 -60.10 -2.46 16.11
CA LEU A 14 -61.00 -3.20 15.24
C LEU A 14 -60.79 -2.87 13.76
N LEU A 15 -61.00 -3.85 12.89
CA LEU A 15 -61.11 -3.80 11.43
C LEU A 15 -62.20 -2.86 10.92
N ALA A 16 -61.98 -2.26 9.76
CA ALA A 16 -63.02 -2.07 8.77
C ALA A 16 -62.45 -1.99 7.36
N THR A 17 -62.80 -2.95 6.55
CA THR A 17 -62.67 -3.05 5.09
C THR A 17 -63.54 -2.05 4.37
N THR A 18 -62.99 -1.35 3.34
CA THR A 18 -63.79 -0.96 2.16
C THR A 18 -62.90 -1.01 0.94
N ALA A 19 -63.26 -1.91 0.03
CA ALA A 19 -62.80 -1.97 -1.34
C ALA A 19 -63.52 -0.90 -2.18
N LEU A 20 -62.79 -0.15 -3.01
CA LEU A 20 -63.37 0.48 -4.21
C LEU A 20 -62.33 0.53 -5.31
N VAL A 21 -62.74 -0.04 -6.40
CA VAL A 21 -62.08 -0.17 -7.71
C VAL A 21 -61.92 1.21 -8.36
N GLY A 22 -60.74 1.48 -8.95
CA GLY A 22 -60.49 2.61 -9.81
C GLY A 22 -59.32 2.30 -10.75
N CYS A 23 -59.64 2.15 -12.02
CA CYS A 23 -58.72 1.86 -13.12
C CYS A 23 -57.72 2.99 -13.39
N GLY A 24 -56.52 2.60 -13.80
CA GLY A 24 -55.78 3.18 -14.90
C GLY A 24 -54.80 4.29 -14.58
N SER A 25 -53.54 3.92 -14.47
CA SER A 25 -52.42 4.59 -15.18
C SER A 25 -51.16 3.77 -14.96
N ASP A 26 -50.49 3.42 -16.04
CA ASP A 26 -49.17 2.79 -16.08
C ASP A 26 -48.15 3.60 -15.27
N LYS A 27 -47.97 3.28 -14.00
CA LYS A 27 -46.74 3.58 -13.28
C LYS A 27 -45.87 2.36 -13.46
N LYS A 28 -44.83 2.53 -14.33
CA LYS A 28 -43.63 1.70 -14.22
C LYS A 28 -43.32 1.55 -12.74
N SER A 29 -43.53 0.36 -12.21
CA SER A 29 -43.01 0.00 -10.90
C SER A 29 -41.49 0.22 -10.94
N ALA A 30 -41.02 1.25 -10.28
CA ALA A 30 -39.64 1.31 -9.91
C ALA A 30 -39.38 0.03 -9.11
N ASP A 31 -38.61 -0.86 -9.67
CA ASP A 31 -38.09 -2.03 -8.99
C ASP A 31 -37.25 -1.51 -7.80
N THR A 32 -37.86 -1.50 -6.62
CA THR A 32 -37.14 -1.25 -5.36
C THR A 32 -36.40 -2.52 -4.98
N GLY A 33 -35.62 -3.06 -5.90
CA GLY A 33 -34.73 -4.16 -5.67
C GLY A 33 -33.82 -3.81 -4.51
N LYS A 34 -33.74 -4.70 -3.52
CA LYS A 34 -32.83 -4.57 -2.38
C LYS A 34 -31.42 -4.37 -2.92
N LYS A 35 -30.79 -3.22 -2.65
CA LYS A 35 -29.40 -2.95 -3.04
C LYS A 35 -28.49 -4.06 -2.52
N VAL A 36 -27.57 -4.52 -3.35
CA VAL A 36 -26.48 -5.40 -2.94
C VAL A 36 -25.44 -4.57 -2.22
N GLN A 37 -25.32 -4.73 -0.92
CA GLN A 37 -24.30 -4.04 -0.12
C GLN A 37 -23.03 -4.88 -0.05
N ILE A 38 -21.88 -4.27 -0.37
CA ILE A 38 -20.55 -4.85 -0.24
C ILE A 38 -19.65 -3.97 0.63
N GLU A 39 -18.76 -4.61 1.40
CA GLU A 39 -17.79 -3.95 2.27
C GLU A 39 -16.42 -3.92 1.61
N TYR A 40 -15.82 -2.72 1.50
CA TYR A 40 -14.50 -2.48 0.93
C TYR A 40 -13.51 -2.06 2.00
N TRP A 41 -12.48 -2.89 2.25
CA TRP A 41 -11.43 -2.60 3.23
C TRP A 41 -10.18 -2.05 2.58
N HIS A 42 -9.67 -0.96 3.13
CA HIS A 42 -8.48 -0.27 2.63
C HIS A 42 -7.59 0.26 3.76
N VAL A 43 -6.37 0.70 3.39
CA VAL A 43 -5.36 1.23 4.32
C VAL A 43 -5.10 2.73 4.12
N ALA A 44 -5.90 3.39 3.29
CA ALA A 44 -5.74 4.80 2.96
C ALA A 44 -6.21 5.70 4.12
N ALA A 45 -5.27 6.20 4.92
CA ALA A 45 -5.52 7.24 5.93
C ALA A 45 -5.83 8.59 5.25
N GLU A 46 -6.41 9.55 5.99
CA GLU A 46 -6.69 10.90 5.48
C GLU A 46 -5.44 11.59 4.90
N SER A 47 -4.28 11.39 5.54
CA SER A 47 -2.99 11.89 5.06
C SER A 47 -2.38 11.05 3.92
N PHE A 48 -3.06 10.01 3.47
CA PHE A 48 -2.54 9.07 2.46
C PHE A 48 -3.65 8.47 1.60
N GLY A 49 -4.41 9.33 0.91
CA GLY A 49 -5.41 8.93 -0.08
C GLY A 49 -6.81 8.64 0.47
N GLY A 50 -7.09 8.80 1.77
CA GLY A 50 -8.41 8.53 2.36
C GLY A 50 -9.53 9.35 1.74
N ALA A 51 -9.30 10.65 1.50
CA ALA A 51 -10.26 11.50 0.81
C ALA A 51 -10.58 10.99 -0.60
N THR A 52 -9.56 10.50 -1.34
CA THR A 52 -9.75 9.96 -2.70
C THR A 52 -10.54 8.65 -2.69
N VAL A 53 -10.33 7.78 -1.69
CA VAL A 53 -11.17 6.57 -1.53
C VAL A 53 -12.63 6.93 -1.33
N LYS A 54 -12.92 7.89 -0.44
CA LYS A 54 -14.29 8.36 -0.18
C LYS A 54 -14.95 8.92 -1.43
N GLU A 55 -14.21 9.70 -2.23
CA GLU A 55 -14.72 10.20 -3.51
C GLU A 55 -15.01 9.07 -4.51
N LEU A 56 -14.08 8.13 -4.68
CA LEU A 56 -14.28 7.00 -5.59
C LEU A 56 -15.48 6.14 -5.20
N VAL A 57 -15.64 5.87 -3.91
CA VAL A 57 -16.80 5.11 -3.41
C VAL A 57 -18.10 5.89 -3.60
N ALA A 58 -18.11 7.20 -3.33
CA ALA A 58 -19.29 8.04 -3.55
C ALA A 58 -19.69 8.11 -5.03
N ASP A 59 -18.72 8.26 -5.94
CA ASP A 59 -18.94 8.28 -7.38
C ASP A 59 -19.50 6.93 -7.89
N PHE A 60 -18.94 5.81 -7.41
CA PHE A 60 -19.46 4.48 -7.72
C PHE A 60 -20.91 4.32 -7.24
N ASN A 61 -21.18 4.61 -5.99
CA ASN A 61 -22.52 4.47 -5.41
C ASN A 61 -23.58 5.35 -6.10
N LYS A 62 -23.16 6.50 -6.63
CA LYS A 62 -24.03 7.39 -7.40
C LYS A 62 -24.37 6.83 -8.78
N THR A 63 -23.42 6.14 -9.42
CA THR A 63 -23.57 5.63 -10.80
C THR A 63 -24.11 4.20 -10.84
N HIS A 64 -24.10 3.46 -9.72
CA HIS A 64 -24.55 2.07 -9.59
C HIS A 64 -25.67 1.94 -8.56
N PRO A 65 -26.90 2.37 -8.86
CA PRO A 65 -27.99 2.49 -7.86
C PRO A 65 -28.38 1.16 -7.20
N ASN A 66 -28.06 0.02 -7.82
CA ASN A 66 -28.38 -1.32 -7.32
C ASN A 66 -27.27 -1.92 -6.42
N ILE A 67 -26.12 -1.24 -6.32
CA ILE A 67 -24.99 -1.65 -5.47
C ILE A 67 -24.69 -0.53 -4.49
N GLU A 68 -24.36 -0.89 -3.26
CA GLU A 68 -23.86 0.03 -2.25
C GLU A 68 -22.54 -0.48 -1.70
N VAL A 69 -21.48 0.28 -1.93
CA VAL A 69 -20.16 0.04 -1.36
C VAL A 69 -20.01 0.84 -0.07
N VAL A 70 -19.66 0.14 1.02
CA VAL A 70 -19.30 0.74 2.32
C VAL A 70 -17.80 0.57 2.51
N GLU A 71 -17.06 1.69 2.51
CA GLU A 71 -15.62 1.66 2.73
C GLU A 71 -15.27 1.57 4.22
N LYS A 72 -14.17 0.88 4.53
CA LYS A 72 -13.65 0.75 5.88
C LYS A 72 -12.14 0.91 5.91
N TYR A 73 -11.70 1.98 6.54
CA TYR A 73 -10.29 2.21 6.82
C TYR A 73 -9.77 1.23 7.87
N ASN A 74 -8.60 0.64 7.63
CA ASN A 74 -7.86 -0.20 8.57
C ASN A 74 -6.51 0.48 8.90
N PRO A 75 -6.23 0.78 10.18
CA PRO A 75 -4.97 1.36 10.61
C PRO A 75 -3.80 0.37 10.50
N ASP A 76 -2.57 0.87 10.73
CA ASP A 76 -1.32 0.11 10.70
C ASP A 76 -1.01 -0.55 9.36
N MET A 77 -1.43 0.12 8.28
CA MET A 77 -1.15 -0.31 6.90
C MET A 77 -1.59 -1.76 6.65
N TYR A 78 -0.91 -2.45 5.76
CA TYR A 78 -1.30 -3.81 5.33
C TYR A 78 -1.17 -4.86 6.43
N LYS A 79 -0.28 -4.67 7.41
CA LYS A 79 -0.16 -5.58 8.55
C LYS A 79 -1.41 -5.53 9.42
N GLY A 80 -1.84 -4.33 9.82
CA GLY A 80 -3.07 -4.14 10.62
C GLY A 80 -4.30 -4.64 9.88
N LEU A 81 -4.42 -4.32 8.57
CA LEU A 81 -5.51 -4.82 7.73
C LEU A 81 -5.52 -6.36 7.68
N THR A 82 -4.37 -7.02 7.50
CA THR A 82 -4.26 -8.49 7.42
C THR A 82 -4.67 -9.14 8.76
N GLN A 83 -4.25 -8.58 9.89
CA GLN A 83 -4.66 -9.05 11.22
C GLN A 83 -6.16 -8.89 11.45
N ASN A 84 -6.73 -7.74 11.06
CA ASN A 84 -8.17 -7.50 11.16
C ASN A 84 -8.96 -8.47 10.25
N LEU A 85 -8.45 -8.75 9.04
CA LEU A 85 -9.05 -9.70 8.12
C LEU A 85 -9.04 -11.11 8.70
N GLN A 86 -7.91 -11.55 9.28
CA GLN A 86 -7.80 -12.85 9.94
C GLN A 86 -8.86 -13.00 11.07
N ALA A 87 -9.01 -11.98 11.91
CA ALA A 87 -10.01 -11.97 12.98
C ALA A 87 -11.46 -11.99 12.44
N ALA A 88 -11.73 -11.21 11.39
CA ALA A 88 -13.04 -11.18 10.73
C ALA A 88 -13.39 -12.53 10.11
N MET A 89 -12.46 -13.17 9.42
CA MET A 89 -12.66 -14.48 8.81
C MET A 89 -12.89 -15.58 9.86
N ALA A 90 -12.19 -15.55 10.98
CA ALA A 90 -12.39 -16.48 12.09
C ALA A 90 -13.78 -16.35 12.71
N SER A 91 -14.38 -15.15 12.67
CA SER A 91 -15.75 -14.90 13.15
C SER A 91 -16.83 -15.04 12.05
N GLY A 92 -16.47 -15.40 10.83
CA GLY A 92 -17.37 -15.54 9.69
C GLY A 92 -17.87 -14.22 9.11
N LYS A 93 -17.26 -13.08 9.47
CA LYS A 93 -17.64 -11.72 9.01
C LYS A 93 -16.64 -11.22 7.97
N ASN A 94 -16.62 -11.86 6.81
CA ASN A 94 -15.68 -11.47 5.75
C ASN A 94 -16.10 -10.15 5.11
N PRO A 95 -15.16 -9.22 4.83
CA PRO A 95 -15.39 -8.15 3.87
C PRO A 95 -15.57 -8.74 2.47
N ASP A 96 -15.99 -7.92 1.52
CA ASP A 96 -16.22 -8.36 0.14
C ASP A 96 -15.02 -8.05 -0.75
N VAL A 97 -14.43 -6.86 -0.65
CA VAL A 97 -13.24 -6.42 -1.39
C VAL A 97 -12.18 -5.90 -0.42
N VAL A 98 -10.93 -6.27 -0.62
CA VAL A 98 -9.82 -5.89 0.28
C VAL A 98 -8.60 -5.43 -0.51
N GLN A 99 -7.99 -4.31 -0.12
CA GLN A 99 -6.67 -3.89 -0.57
C GLN A 99 -5.59 -4.66 0.21
N MET A 100 -5.10 -5.75 -0.36
CA MET A 100 -4.02 -6.55 0.23
C MET A 100 -2.65 -6.04 -0.21
N GLY A 101 -1.74 -5.82 0.73
CA GLY A 101 -0.36 -5.46 0.41
C GLY A 101 0.42 -6.60 -0.25
N TYR A 102 1.29 -6.28 -1.20
CA TYR A 102 2.08 -7.29 -1.91
C TYR A 102 2.95 -8.15 -0.97
N SER A 103 3.42 -7.60 0.15
CA SER A 103 4.19 -8.35 1.16
C SER A 103 3.41 -9.49 1.83
N PHE A 104 2.08 -9.46 1.76
CA PHE A 104 1.22 -10.50 2.34
C PHE A 104 0.65 -11.47 1.30
N LEU A 105 1.17 -11.46 0.08
CA LEU A 105 0.69 -12.28 -1.03
C LEU A 105 0.69 -13.78 -0.66
N ASN A 106 1.84 -14.33 -0.27
CA ASN A 106 1.96 -15.75 0.07
C ASN A 106 1.15 -16.10 1.32
N TYR A 107 1.20 -15.23 2.34
CA TYR A 107 0.38 -15.40 3.55
C TYR A 107 -1.12 -15.46 3.20
N ALA A 108 -1.60 -14.54 2.38
CA ALA A 108 -3.01 -14.49 1.98
C ALA A 108 -3.41 -15.71 1.14
N ALA A 109 -2.55 -16.15 0.22
CA ALA A 109 -2.78 -17.30 -0.62
C ALA A 109 -2.96 -18.60 0.18
N GLU A 110 -2.19 -18.77 1.26
CA GLU A 110 -2.16 -19.99 2.06
C GLU A 110 -3.17 -19.98 3.21
N ASN A 111 -3.46 -18.83 3.79
CA ASN A 111 -4.24 -18.73 5.02
C ASN A 111 -5.68 -18.24 4.84
N PHE A 112 -6.01 -17.66 3.69
CA PHE A 112 -7.35 -17.11 3.45
C PHE A 112 -8.11 -17.88 2.35
N LYS A 113 -9.43 -18.00 2.54
CA LYS A 113 -10.35 -18.46 1.49
C LYS A 113 -10.83 -17.24 0.72
N TYR A 114 -10.32 -17.05 -0.48
CA TYR A 114 -10.65 -15.95 -1.38
C TYR A 114 -11.35 -16.46 -2.64
N THR A 115 -11.98 -15.56 -3.37
CA THR A 115 -12.60 -15.83 -4.67
C THR A 115 -11.52 -15.83 -5.75
N ASP A 116 -11.50 -16.86 -6.60
CA ASP A 116 -10.63 -16.87 -7.78
C ASP A 116 -11.11 -15.81 -8.78
N LEU A 117 -10.24 -14.83 -9.06
CA LEU A 117 -10.60 -13.71 -9.94
C LEU A 117 -10.81 -14.14 -11.40
N ASN A 118 -10.09 -15.17 -11.88
CA ASN A 118 -10.31 -15.66 -13.25
C ASN A 118 -11.74 -16.20 -13.40
N GLU A 119 -12.18 -17.00 -12.42
CA GLU A 119 -13.55 -17.54 -12.41
C GLU A 119 -14.60 -16.44 -12.21
N ALA A 120 -14.31 -15.45 -11.35
CA ALA A 120 -15.23 -14.34 -11.08
C ALA A 120 -15.39 -13.42 -12.31
N PHE A 121 -14.30 -13.05 -12.98
CA PHE A 121 -14.35 -12.27 -14.23
C PHE A 121 -15.04 -13.05 -15.36
N LYS A 122 -14.78 -14.36 -15.49
CA LYS A 122 -15.48 -15.22 -16.44
C LYS A 122 -16.99 -15.27 -16.17
N ALA A 123 -17.39 -15.42 -14.91
CA ALA A 123 -18.80 -15.39 -14.53
C ALA A 123 -19.48 -14.03 -14.79
N ALA A 124 -18.68 -12.94 -14.75
CA ALA A 124 -19.12 -11.60 -15.12
C ALA A 124 -19.13 -11.33 -16.65
N GLY A 125 -18.70 -12.29 -17.47
CA GLY A 125 -18.62 -12.15 -18.94
C GLY A 125 -17.39 -11.39 -19.45
N ASP A 126 -16.36 -11.23 -18.60
CA ASP A 126 -15.14 -10.45 -18.88
C ASP A 126 -13.85 -11.26 -18.67
N GLU A 127 -13.84 -12.51 -19.11
CA GLU A 127 -12.72 -13.46 -18.89
C GLU A 127 -11.35 -12.96 -19.34
N ASN A 128 -11.29 -12.06 -20.32
CA ASN A 128 -10.06 -11.49 -20.83
C ASN A 128 -9.65 -10.18 -20.15
N PHE A 129 -10.45 -9.66 -19.21
CA PHE A 129 -10.23 -8.33 -18.62
C PHE A 129 -8.79 -8.12 -18.14
N MET A 130 -8.24 -9.05 -17.37
CA MET A 130 -6.89 -8.93 -16.83
C MET A 130 -5.83 -8.95 -17.94
N LYS A 131 -5.90 -9.90 -18.86
CA LYS A 131 -4.96 -10.06 -19.97
C LYS A 131 -4.94 -8.83 -20.89
N ASP A 132 -6.10 -8.27 -21.18
CA ASP A 132 -6.24 -7.16 -22.11
C ASP A 132 -5.76 -5.84 -21.49
N ASN A 133 -5.92 -5.67 -20.20
CA ASN A 133 -5.69 -4.40 -19.50
C ASN A 133 -4.36 -4.31 -18.75
N TYR A 134 -3.63 -5.40 -18.54
CA TYR A 134 -2.39 -5.40 -17.77
C TYR A 134 -1.22 -6.00 -18.54
N LEU A 135 -0.01 -5.56 -18.19
CA LEU A 135 1.21 -6.20 -18.65
C LEU A 135 1.45 -7.47 -17.80
N PRO A 136 2.02 -8.55 -18.39
CA PRO A 136 2.27 -9.78 -17.66
C PRO A 136 3.12 -9.62 -16.40
N ASN A 137 4.16 -8.78 -16.43
CA ASN A 137 5.02 -8.47 -15.28
C ASN A 137 4.28 -7.72 -14.16
N VAL A 138 3.26 -6.93 -14.51
CA VAL A 138 2.42 -6.25 -13.51
C VAL A 138 1.46 -7.26 -12.85
N LEU A 139 0.81 -8.13 -13.63
CA LEU A 139 -0.04 -9.20 -13.07
C LEU A 139 0.73 -10.11 -12.12
N GLN A 140 2.00 -10.40 -12.43
CA GLN A 140 2.87 -11.21 -11.59
C GLN A 140 3.06 -10.67 -10.17
N LEU A 141 2.85 -9.37 -9.94
CA LEU A 141 2.92 -8.77 -8.59
C LEU A 141 1.87 -9.35 -7.63
N ALA A 142 0.74 -9.85 -8.16
CA ALA A 142 -0.33 -10.48 -7.39
C ALA A 142 -0.51 -11.97 -7.73
N GLN A 143 0.56 -12.61 -8.23
CA GLN A 143 0.62 -14.05 -8.48
C GLN A 143 1.52 -14.76 -7.48
N THR A 144 1.06 -15.91 -7.00
CA THR A 144 1.89 -16.85 -6.24
C THR A 144 3.05 -17.38 -7.08
N GLU A 145 3.98 -18.12 -6.49
CA GLU A 145 5.12 -18.68 -7.22
C GLU A 145 4.70 -19.73 -8.27
N ASP A 146 3.62 -20.46 -8.02
CA ASP A 146 3.02 -21.42 -8.97
C ASP A 146 2.15 -20.77 -10.05
N GLY A 147 2.12 -19.42 -10.10
CA GLY A 147 1.45 -18.62 -11.13
C GLY A 147 -0.05 -18.38 -10.90
N LYS A 148 -0.59 -18.72 -9.72
CA LYS A 148 -2.01 -18.49 -9.42
C LYS A 148 -2.27 -17.01 -9.16
N GLN A 149 -3.23 -16.41 -9.90
CA GLN A 149 -3.65 -15.03 -9.71
C GLN A 149 -4.62 -14.93 -8.53
N ILE A 150 -4.16 -14.39 -7.40
CA ILE A 150 -4.98 -14.29 -6.18
C ILE A 150 -5.63 -12.93 -5.97
N GLY A 151 -5.27 -11.95 -6.78
CA GLY A 151 -5.83 -10.61 -6.75
C GLY A 151 -5.46 -9.83 -8.00
N LEU A 152 -5.96 -8.61 -8.11
CA LEU A 152 -5.68 -7.70 -9.22
C LEU A 152 -4.83 -6.53 -8.75
N PRO A 153 -3.61 -6.29 -9.32
CA PRO A 153 -2.80 -5.14 -8.96
C PRO A 153 -3.59 -3.83 -9.10
N TYR A 154 -3.64 -3.02 -8.03
CA TYR A 154 -4.39 -1.77 -7.99
C TYR A 154 -3.49 -0.55 -7.78
N SER A 155 -2.52 -0.65 -6.89
CA SER A 155 -1.59 0.44 -6.61
C SER A 155 -0.17 -0.06 -6.80
N VAL A 156 0.63 0.64 -7.59
CA VAL A 156 2.06 0.38 -7.70
C VAL A 156 2.83 1.58 -7.21
N SER A 157 3.84 1.36 -6.41
CA SER A 157 4.75 2.40 -5.98
C SER A 157 6.20 1.93 -6.04
N VAL A 158 7.09 2.90 -6.09
CA VAL A 158 8.53 2.71 -6.04
C VAL A 158 9.11 3.53 -4.90
N PRO A 159 10.16 3.06 -4.22
CA PRO A 159 10.91 3.88 -3.27
C PRO A 159 11.68 4.95 -4.03
N VAL A 160 11.66 6.16 -3.50
CA VAL A 160 12.34 7.32 -4.07
C VAL A 160 13.00 8.13 -2.96
N LEU A 161 13.95 8.97 -3.32
CA LEU A 161 14.58 9.93 -2.44
C LEU A 161 13.96 11.32 -2.68
N PHE A 162 13.01 11.73 -1.83
CA PHE A 162 12.53 13.11 -1.81
C PHE A 162 13.56 14.02 -1.16
N TYR A 163 13.69 15.24 -1.66
CA TYR A 163 14.62 16.22 -1.07
C TYR A 163 14.08 17.65 -1.14
N ASN A 164 14.56 18.48 -0.23
CA ASN A 164 14.24 19.89 -0.14
C ASN A 164 15.36 20.71 -0.81
N PRO A 165 15.13 21.30 -1.99
CA PRO A 165 16.15 22.06 -2.71
C PRO A 165 16.64 23.28 -1.95
N GLU A 166 15.81 23.93 -1.14
CA GLU A 166 16.23 25.10 -0.35
C GLU A 166 17.24 24.74 0.75
N ILE A 167 17.07 23.55 1.37
CA ILE A 167 18.04 23.03 2.34
C ILE A 167 19.34 22.64 1.63
N PHE A 168 19.23 22.06 0.43
CA PHE A 168 20.42 21.74 -0.39
C PHE A 168 21.24 23.00 -0.67
N GLU A 169 20.63 24.05 -1.20
CA GLU A 169 21.30 25.33 -1.47
C GLU A 169 21.95 25.92 -0.22
N LYS A 170 21.21 25.97 0.92
CA LYS A 170 21.76 26.44 2.20
C LYS A 170 22.95 25.61 2.70
N ALA A 171 22.95 24.32 2.39
CA ALA A 171 24.06 23.42 2.71
C ALA A 171 25.22 23.50 1.71
N GLY A 172 25.08 24.22 0.59
CA GLY A 172 26.04 24.26 -0.50
C GLY A 172 26.05 23.01 -1.37
N LEU A 173 24.90 22.34 -1.45
CA LEU A 173 24.63 21.21 -2.35
C LEU A 173 23.89 21.72 -3.59
N ASP A 174 24.10 21.07 -4.74
CA ASP A 174 23.41 21.40 -5.98
C ASP A 174 22.07 20.66 -6.07
N PRO A 175 20.91 21.35 -6.04
CA PRO A 175 19.60 20.70 -6.16
C PRO A 175 19.34 20.05 -7.53
N GLN A 176 20.11 20.40 -8.56
CA GLN A 176 19.97 19.82 -9.90
C GLN A 176 20.75 18.49 -10.02
N ASN A 177 21.65 18.22 -9.09
CA ASN A 177 22.42 16.98 -9.00
C ASN A 177 22.25 16.33 -7.63
N PRO A 178 21.04 15.78 -7.33
CA PRO A 178 20.79 15.11 -6.06
C PRO A 178 21.64 13.84 -5.94
N PRO A 179 21.88 13.35 -4.71
CA PRO A 179 22.61 12.11 -4.46
C PRO A 179 22.08 10.93 -5.26
N LYS A 180 22.96 10.16 -5.88
CA LYS A 180 22.64 8.97 -6.71
C LYS A 180 23.05 7.67 -6.03
N THR A 181 23.94 7.75 -5.05
CA THR A 181 24.43 6.59 -4.29
C THR A 181 24.23 6.80 -2.80
N TRP A 182 24.19 5.71 -2.05
CA TRP A 182 24.08 5.75 -0.58
C TRP A 182 25.27 6.44 0.08
N GLU A 183 26.45 6.37 -0.54
CA GLU A 183 27.61 7.12 -0.08
C GLU A 183 27.39 8.63 -0.23
N GLU A 184 26.85 9.06 -1.36
CA GLU A 184 26.51 10.47 -1.60
C GLU A 184 25.38 10.95 -0.68
N VAL A 185 24.35 10.10 -0.42
CA VAL A 185 23.29 10.40 0.56
C VAL A 185 23.90 10.63 1.94
N SER A 186 24.81 9.76 2.39
CA SER A 186 25.46 9.90 3.70
C SER A 186 26.27 11.18 3.80
N LYS A 187 27.06 11.52 2.76
CA LYS A 187 27.82 12.77 2.69
C LYS A 187 26.89 14.00 2.71
N ALA A 188 25.85 14.00 1.89
CA ALA A 188 24.86 15.09 1.83
C ALA A 188 24.14 15.26 3.16
N ALA A 189 23.70 14.16 3.80
CA ALA A 189 23.05 14.19 5.09
C ALA A 189 23.92 14.86 6.16
N LYS A 190 25.19 14.47 6.23
CA LYS A 190 26.15 15.08 7.16
C LYS A 190 26.39 16.55 6.83
N GLN A 191 26.58 16.90 5.58
CA GLN A 191 26.79 18.29 5.15
C GLN A 191 25.59 19.18 5.50
N ILE A 192 24.36 18.71 5.29
CA ILE A 192 23.13 19.40 5.68
C ILE A 192 23.15 19.65 7.18
N LYS A 193 23.43 18.63 7.99
CA LYS A 193 23.50 18.73 9.45
C LYS A 193 24.51 19.77 9.90
N ASP A 194 25.73 19.69 9.37
CA ASP A 194 26.87 20.52 9.79
C ASP A 194 26.67 22.01 9.37
N LYS A 195 26.10 22.25 8.19
CA LYS A 195 25.99 23.61 7.63
C LYS A 195 24.71 24.33 8.01
N THR A 196 23.62 23.59 8.24
CA THR A 196 22.28 24.21 8.44
C THR A 196 21.68 23.92 9.81
N GLY A 197 22.21 22.94 10.55
CA GLY A 197 21.62 22.44 11.79
C GLY A 197 20.37 21.55 11.58
N ASN A 198 19.84 21.48 10.35
CA ASN A 198 18.72 20.62 10.03
C ASN A 198 19.13 19.15 10.04
N MET A 199 18.16 18.25 10.18
CA MET A 199 18.41 16.83 9.96
C MET A 199 18.63 16.57 8.46
N GLY A 200 19.60 15.70 8.15
CA GLY A 200 19.97 15.45 6.76
C GLY A 200 19.08 14.41 6.09
N PHE A 201 18.73 13.32 6.80
CA PHE A 201 18.07 12.18 6.20
C PHE A 201 17.06 11.50 7.14
N PHE A 202 16.03 10.90 6.54
CA PHE A 202 15.11 9.96 7.17
C PHE A 202 14.74 8.86 6.18
N MET A 203 14.78 7.61 6.61
CA MET A 203 14.21 6.48 5.88
C MET A 203 12.90 6.07 6.53
N GLN A 204 11.86 5.86 5.75
CA GLN A 204 10.57 5.43 6.31
C GLN A 204 10.70 4.18 7.19
N GLU A 205 9.93 4.17 8.28
CA GLU A 205 9.89 3.10 9.26
C GLU A 205 8.43 2.63 9.47
N TYR A 206 7.75 2.21 8.38
CA TYR A 206 6.42 1.63 8.46
C TYR A 206 6.44 0.27 9.19
N ALA A 207 5.26 -0.22 9.53
CA ALA A 207 5.07 -1.58 10.04
C ALA A 207 5.25 -2.63 8.92
N ASP A 208 6.29 -2.45 8.10
CA ASP A 208 6.74 -3.31 7.03
C ASP A 208 8.24 -3.12 6.77
N ASN A 209 8.82 -3.96 5.91
CA ASN A 209 10.24 -3.94 5.55
C ASN A 209 10.50 -3.56 4.09
N TRP A 210 9.61 -2.80 3.48
CA TRP A 210 9.67 -2.51 2.04
C TRP A 210 10.94 -1.77 1.61
N THR A 211 11.25 -0.65 2.26
CA THR A 211 12.48 0.10 1.95
C THR A 211 13.74 -0.63 2.37
N GLN A 212 13.65 -1.44 3.41
CA GLN A 212 14.74 -2.29 3.86
C GLN A 212 15.03 -3.41 2.86
N GLN A 213 14.01 -3.99 2.23
CA GLN A 213 14.22 -4.90 1.11
C GLN A 213 14.94 -4.20 -0.05
N ALA A 214 14.50 -2.98 -0.41
CA ALA A 214 15.18 -2.21 -1.45
C ALA A 214 16.67 -1.97 -1.14
N LEU A 215 17.00 -1.67 0.12
CA LEU A 215 18.38 -1.55 0.60
C LEU A 215 19.16 -2.86 0.42
N ILE A 216 18.66 -3.95 0.99
CA ILE A 216 19.31 -5.26 0.99
C ILE A 216 19.56 -5.74 -0.44
N GLU A 217 18.52 -5.76 -1.27
CA GLU A 217 18.59 -6.32 -2.61
C GLU A 217 19.40 -5.44 -3.56
N SER A 218 19.36 -4.11 -3.41
CA SER A 218 20.20 -3.20 -4.18
C SER A 218 21.69 -3.30 -3.82
N ASN A 219 22.02 -3.81 -2.62
CA ASN A 219 23.41 -4.11 -2.27
C ASN A 219 23.85 -5.53 -2.62
N GLY A 220 22.97 -6.36 -3.21
CA GLY A 220 23.26 -7.73 -3.64
C GLY A 220 22.82 -8.82 -2.66
N GLY A 221 22.17 -8.46 -1.55
CA GLY A 221 21.52 -9.40 -0.65
C GLY A 221 20.19 -9.94 -1.22
N GLN A 222 19.51 -10.77 -0.46
CA GLN A 222 18.22 -11.37 -0.79
C GLN A 222 17.34 -11.42 0.46
N MET A 223 16.04 -11.20 0.32
CA MET A 223 15.14 -11.35 1.46
C MET A 223 14.86 -12.80 1.79
N LEU A 224 14.58 -13.60 0.77
CA LEU A 224 14.25 -15.01 0.88
C LEU A 224 15.16 -15.82 -0.06
N THR A 225 15.46 -17.06 0.33
CA THR A 225 16.18 -18.04 -0.46
C THR A 225 15.49 -19.41 -0.37
N LYS A 226 15.86 -20.34 -1.23
CA LYS A 226 15.42 -21.73 -1.15
C LYS A 226 16.61 -22.64 -0.89
N VAL A 227 16.51 -23.46 0.15
CA VAL A 227 17.48 -24.50 0.49
C VAL A 227 16.72 -25.82 0.58
N ASP A 228 17.11 -26.81 -0.22
CA ASP A 228 16.44 -28.12 -0.32
C ASP A 228 14.92 -28.00 -0.54
N GLY A 229 14.51 -27.05 -1.40
CA GLY A 229 13.11 -26.77 -1.72
C GLY A 229 12.32 -26.00 -0.67
N LYS A 230 12.91 -25.72 0.50
CA LYS A 230 12.27 -24.96 1.58
C LYS A 230 12.67 -23.48 1.52
N VAL A 231 11.69 -22.61 1.72
CA VAL A 231 11.94 -21.17 1.86
C VAL A 231 12.66 -20.90 3.16
N LYS A 232 13.67 -20.04 3.12
CA LYS A 232 14.44 -19.57 4.27
C LYS A 232 14.72 -18.09 4.17
N ALA A 233 15.07 -17.45 5.29
CA ALA A 233 15.64 -16.11 5.33
C ALA A 233 16.94 -16.08 4.53
N GLY A 234 17.01 -15.17 3.54
CA GLY A 234 18.17 -15.01 2.66
C GLY A 234 19.03 -13.78 2.99
N PHE A 235 18.63 -13.00 3.98
CA PHE A 235 19.25 -11.71 4.30
C PHE A 235 20.41 -11.80 5.32
N ASP A 236 20.74 -12.98 5.81
CA ASP A 236 21.91 -13.18 6.71
C ASP A 236 23.20 -13.23 5.89
N THR A 237 23.60 -12.08 5.36
CA THR A 237 24.80 -11.93 4.53
C THR A 237 25.54 -10.63 4.84
N PRO A 238 26.87 -10.55 4.61
CA PRO A 238 27.63 -9.32 4.77
C PRO A 238 27.07 -8.15 3.94
N GLU A 239 26.56 -8.41 2.73
CA GLU A 239 25.97 -7.42 1.85
C GLU A 239 24.70 -6.80 2.46
N SER A 240 23.83 -7.63 3.06
CA SER A 240 22.62 -7.17 3.74
C SER A 240 22.97 -6.36 4.99
N ALA A 241 23.94 -6.81 5.77
CA ALA A 241 24.40 -6.08 6.95
C ALA A 241 25.00 -4.72 6.58
N ALA A 242 25.86 -4.67 5.52
CA ALA A 242 26.44 -3.43 5.03
C ALA A 242 25.37 -2.45 4.52
N ALA A 243 24.28 -2.95 3.91
CA ALA A 243 23.17 -2.11 3.46
C ALA A 243 22.48 -1.39 4.65
N TYR A 244 22.18 -2.10 5.71
CA TYR A 244 21.62 -1.49 6.93
C TYR A 244 22.61 -0.56 7.62
N GLN A 245 23.89 -0.91 7.64
CA GLN A 245 24.93 -0.16 8.34
C GLN A 245 25.02 1.27 7.83
N VAL A 246 24.81 1.53 6.53
CA VAL A 246 24.83 2.89 5.97
C VAL A 246 23.82 3.80 6.67
N VAL A 247 22.59 3.32 6.91
CA VAL A 247 21.54 4.09 7.59
C VAL A 247 21.83 4.20 9.08
N ALA A 248 22.27 3.09 9.72
CA ALA A 248 22.64 3.09 11.12
C ALA A 248 23.79 4.06 11.45
N ASP A 249 24.77 4.17 10.56
CA ASP A 249 25.88 5.11 10.71
C ASP A 249 25.43 6.57 10.61
N MET A 250 24.48 6.88 9.72
CA MET A 250 23.87 8.20 9.64
C MET A 250 23.05 8.55 10.89
N VAL A 251 22.35 7.58 11.47
CA VAL A 251 21.66 7.76 12.77
C VAL A 251 22.66 7.98 13.88
N LYS A 252 23.67 7.13 13.97
CA LYS A 252 24.74 7.20 15.01
C LYS A 252 25.51 8.51 14.99
N ASN A 253 25.79 9.07 13.81
CA ASN A 253 26.50 10.34 13.69
C ASN A 253 25.59 11.57 13.77
N GLY A 254 24.28 11.39 14.01
CA GLY A 254 23.29 12.44 14.20
C GLY A 254 22.84 13.15 12.92
N SER A 255 23.18 12.63 11.73
CA SER A 255 22.74 13.20 10.46
C SER A 255 21.43 12.62 9.92
N ALA A 256 20.97 11.46 10.44
CA ALA A 256 19.67 10.88 10.12
C ALA A 256 18.78 10.73 11.36
N LEU A 257 17.47 10.74 11.13
CA LEU A 257 16.46 10.43 12.14
C LEU A 257 16.25 8.91 12.23
N HIS A 258 16.06 8.41 13.47
CA HIS A 258 15.36 7.19 13.81
C HIS A 258 14.10 7.62 14.57
N ALA A 259 12.93 7.56 13.95
CA ALA A 259 11.71 8.16 14.43
C ALA A 259 10.49 7.49 13.81
N THR A 260 9.30 7.77 14.33
CA THR A 260 8.07 7.36 13.65
C THR A 260 7.93 8.03 12.28
N ASN A 261 7.19 7.40 11.37
CA ASN A 261 6.92 8.00 10.05
C ASN A 261 6.26 9.37 10.15
N GLU A 262 5.36 9.55 11.13
CA GLU A 262 4.70 10.82 11.32
C GLU A 262 5.68 11.93 11.69
N GLU A 263 6.58 11.67 12.63
CA GLU A 263 7.63 12.61 13.04
C GLU A 263 8.58 12.94 11.89
N GLY A 264 9.06 11.92 11.16
CA GLY A 264 9.94 12.09 10.01
C GLY A 264 9.29 12.89 8.88
N PHE A 265 8.04 12.59 8.53
CA PHE A 265 7.31 13.30 7.48
C PHE A 265 6.95 14.73 7.90
N GLN A 266 6.59 14.95 9.17
CA GLN A 266 6.37 16.31 9.68
C GLN A 266 7.65 17.14 9.70
N ALA A 267 8.79 16.53 10.05
CA ALA A 267 10.10 17.20 9.95
C ALA A 267 10.40 17.62 8.50
N TYR A 268 10.09 16.78 7.52
CA TYR A 268 10.25 17.10 6.11
C TYR A 268 9.31 18.24 5.67
N LEU A 269 8.01 18.09 5.90
CA LEU A 269 6.99 19.08 5.53
C LEU A 269 7.24 20.45 6.14
N SER A 270 7.78 20.49 7.37
CA SER A 270 8.13 21.75 8.07
C SER A 270 9.47 22.35 7.62
N GLY A 271 10.18 21.74 6.67
CA GLY A 271 11.48 22.22 6.19
C GLY A 271 12.62 22.06 7.19
N LYS A 272 12.54 21.06 8.10
CA LYS A 272 13.57 20.74 9.09
C LYS A 272 14.39 19.48 8.74
N LEU A 273 14.08 18.87 7.60
CA LEU A 273 14.72 17.64 7.11
C LEU A 273 15.06 17.78 5.62
N GLY A 274 16.28 17.46 5.27
CA GLY A 274 16.79 17.65 3.90
C GLY A 274 16.32 16.58 2.92
N MET A 275 16.32 15.32 3.34
CA MET A 275 16.03 14.17 2.47
C MET A 275 15.15 13.14 3.18
N VAL A 276 14.20 12.55 2.42
CA VAL A 276 13.36 11.44 2.89
C VAL A 276 13.35 10.32 1.86
N CYS A 277 13.77 9.12 2.25
CA CYS A 277 13.58 7.93 1.45
C CYS A 277 12.26 7.27 1.81
N THR A 278 11.29 7.30 0.89
CA THR A 278 9.93 6.75 1.09
C THR A 278 9.25 6.45 -0.24
N THR A 279 8.02 5.98 -0.17
CA THR A 279 7.17 5.68 -1.32
C THR A 279 6.80 6.93 -2.13
N ILE A 280 6.85 6.83 -3.46
CA ILE A 280 6.30 7.87 -4.35
C ILE A 280 4.81 8.17 -4.05
N GLY A 281 4.09 7.23 -3.43
CA GLY A 281 2.73 7.42 -2.94
C GLY A 281 2.56 8.55 -1.93
N LYS A 282 3.64 9.09 -1.36
CA LYS A 282 3.61 10.30 -0.52
C LYS A 282 3.66 11.60 -1.33
N ARG A 283 3.91 11.56 -2.63
CA ARG A 283 4.10 12.73 -3.49
C ARG A 283 2.99 13.76 -3.33
N ALA A 284 1.73 13.37 -3.53
CA ALA A 284 0.61 14.32 -3.48
C ALA A 284 0.48 14.98 -2.09
N ASN A 285 0.70 14.22 -1.02
CA ASN A 285 0.68 14.74 0.34
C ASN A 285 1.84 15.73 0.58
N PHE A 286 3.05 15.39 0.13
CA PHE A 286 4.22 16.26 0.29
C PHE A 286 4.11 17.54 -0.55
N GLU A 287 3.72 17.43 -1.82
CA GLU A 287 3.55 18.59 -2.71
C GLU A 287 2.46 19.54 -2.21
N LYS A 288 1.38 19.02 -1.59
CA LYS A 288 0.32 19.82 -1.00
C LYS A 288 0.71 20.46 0.35
N GLY A 289 1.48 19.74 1.17
CA GLY A 289 1.75 20.11 2.56
C GLY A 289 3.04 20.90 2.77
N ALA A 290 4.05 20.72 1.90
CA ALA A 290 5.33 21.42 2.02
C ALA A 290 5.22 22.89 1.61
N LYS A 291 6.01 23.75 2.28
CA LYS A 291 6.13 25.19 1.94
C LYS A 291 7.27 25.47 0.95
N PHE A 292 7.89 24.43 0.42
CA PHE A 292 8.98 24.45 -0.55
C PHE A 292 8.65 23.56 -1.73
N LYS A 293 9.38 23.68 -2.84
CA LYS A 293 9.22 22.81 -3.98
C LYS A 293 9.73 21.41 -3.64
N VAL A 294 8.82 20.42 -3.63
CA VAL A 294 9.20 19.02 -3.41
C VAL A 294 9.88 18.46 -4.65
N MET A 295 11.08 17.96 -4.50
CA MET A 295 11.83 17.28 -5.55
C MET A 295 12.06 15.82 -5.18
N ALA A 296 12.15 14.94 -6.18
CA ALA A 296 12.47 13.53 -5.96
C ALA A 296 13.52 13.04 -6.98
N SER A 297 14.34 12.10 -6.54
CA SER A 297 15.28 11.35 -7.36
C SER A 297 15.06 9.85 -7.19
N PRO A 298 15.59 9.01 -8.10
CA PRO A 298 15.55 7.56 -7.97
C PRO A 298 16.08 7.07 -6.61
N PHE A 299 15.71 5.84 -6.23
CA PHE A 299 16.30 5.18 -5.08
C PHE A 299 17.83 5.06 -5.25
N PRO A 300 18.63 5.45 -4.24
CA PRO A 300 20.08 5.48 -4.38
C PRO A 300 20.71 4.09 -4.58
N ALA A 301 21.71 3.99 -5.42
CA ALA A 301 22.45 2.76 -5.67
C ALA A 301 23.58 2.55 -4.64
N PHE A 302 24.08 1.33 -4.53
CA PHE A 302 25.34 1.01 -3.85
C PHE A 302 26.48 0.97 -4.88
N GLY A 303 27.23 2.06 -4.99
CA GLY A 303 28.25 2.20 -6.02
C GLY A 303 27.66 2.02 -7.43
N ASN A 304 28.19 1.07 -8.19
CA ASN A 304 27.74 0.75 -9.56
C ASN A 304 26.77 -0.45 -9.62
N LYS A 305 26.28 -0.94 -8.47
CA LYS A 305 25.34 -2.06 -8.46
C LYS A 305 23.95 -1.62 -8.99
N PRO A 306 23.25 -2.47 -9.75
CA PRO A 306 21.91 -2.16 -10.20
C PRO A 306 20.95 -2.10 -9.00
N THR A 307 20.09 -1.09 -8.96
CA THR A 307 19.03 -1.00 -7.97
C THR A 307 17.98 -2.08 -8.22
N LYS A 308 17.56 -2.74 -7.14
CA LYS A 308 16.43 -3.66 -7.10
C LYS A 308 15.42 -3.10 -6.13
N ILE A 309 14.28 -2.71 -6.63
CA ILE A 309 13.26 -2.01 -5.85
C ILE A 309 11.96 -2.84 -5.83
N PRO A 310 11.51 -3.29 -4.66
CA PRO A 310 10.25 -4.01 -4.58
C PRO A 310 9.10 -3.10 -4.98
N ALA A 311 8.14 -3.61 -5.75
CA ALA A 311 6.89 -2.90 -6.02
C ALA A 311 6.13 -2.75 -4.71
N GLY A 312 5.94 -1.52 -4.28
CA GLY A 312 5.06 -1.20 -3.15
C GLY A 312 3.62 -1.04 -3.61
N GLY A 313 2.72 -0.96 -2.65
CA GLY A 313 1.29 -0.81 -2.91
C GLY A 313 0.51 -2.08 -2.62
N ASN A 314 -0.56 -2.31 -3.38
CA ASN A 314 -1.53 -3.34 -3.08
C ASN A 314 -2.21 -3.89 -4.32
N PHE A 315 -2.86 -5.01 -4.11
CA PHE A 315 -3.77 -5.65 -5.05
C PHE A 315 -5.15 -5.84 -4.42
N LEU A 316 -6.19 -5.89 -5.24
CA LEU A 316 -7.56 -6.10 -4.80
C LEU A 316 -7.84 -7.60 -4.75
N MET A 317 -8.33 -8.07 -3.60
CA MET A 317 -8.82 -9.43 -3.39
C MET A 317 -10.33 -9.42 -3.16
N VAL A 318 -11.00 -10.52 -3.54
CA VAL A 318 -12.43 -10.72 -3.29
C VAL A 318 -12.62 -11.87 -2.30
N PHE A 319 -13.46 -11.64 -1.29
CA PHE A 319 -13.75 -12.61 -0.23
C PHE A 319 -15.25 -12.95 -0.11
N SER A 320 -16.07 -12.40 -0.99
CA SER A 320 -17.51 -12.68 -1.04
C SER A 320 -17.78 -14.16 -1.30
N LYS A 321 -18.71 -14.75 -0.55
CA LYS A 321 -19.17 -16.14 -0.76
C LYS A 321 -20.48 -16.19 -1.54
N ASP A 322 -21.25 -15.14 -1.49
CA ASP A 322 -22.52 -14.97 -2.19
C ASP A 322 -22.29 -14.52 -3.63
N ALA A 323 -22.99 -15.12 -4.59
CA ALA A 323 -22.79 -14.87 -6.02
C ALA A 323 -23.16 -13.44 -6.44
N GLU A 324 -24.21 -12.86 -5.85
CA GLU A 324 -24.60 -11.47 -6.17
C GLU A 324 -23.56 -10.48 -5.62
N LYS A 325 -23.04 -10.73 -4.43
CA LYS A 325 -21.95 -9.93 -3.86
C LYS A 325 -20.66 -10.09 -4.64
N GLN A 326 -20.31 -11.30 -5.12
CA GLN A 326 -19.15 -11.51 -6.00
C GLN A 326 -19.28 -10.69 -7.27
N LYS A 327 -20.44 -10.70 -7.92
CA LYS A 327 -20.71 -9.91 -9.10
C LYS A 327 -20.58 -8.41 -8.82
N ALA A 328 -21.18 -7.93 -7.73
CA ALA A 328 -21.06 -6.54 -7.29
C ALA A 328 -19.59 -6.14 -6.98
N ALA A 329 -18.82 -7.04 -6.37
CA ALA A 329 -17.40 -6.84 -6.09
C ALA A 329 -16.58 -6.70 -7.40
N ILE A 330 -16.84 -7.54 -8.41
CA ILE A 330 -16.18 -7.44 -9.71
C ILE A 330 -16.56 -6.14 -10.43
N GLU A 331 -17.82 -5.71 -10.37
CA GLU A 331 -18.26 -4.44 -10.95
C GLU A 331 -17.57 -3.24 -10.26
N PHE A 332 -17.43 -3.27 -8.94
CA PHE A 332 -16.68 -2.26 -8.21
C PHE A 332 -15.18 -2.28 -8.54
N ILE A 333 -14.56 -3.46 -8.63
CA ILE A 333 -13.15 -3.59 -9.06
C ILE A 333 -12.95 -3.02 -10.47
N LYS A 334 -13.82 -3.35 -11.43
CA LYS A 334 -13.75 -2.80 -12.80
C LYS A 334 -13.87 -1.27 -12.81
N TYR A 335 -14.70 -0.71 -11.95
CA TYR A 335 -14.79 0.73 -11.78
C TYR A 335 -13.51 1.33 -11.21
N LEU A 336 -12.96 0.78 -10.12
CA LEU A 336 -11.70 1.24 -9.54
C LEU A 336 -10.54 1.18 -10.54
N GLU A 337 -10.57 0.20 -11.44
CA GLU A 337 -9.57 -0.02 -12.49
C GLU A 337 -9.91 0.69 -13.81
N SER A 338 -10.97 1.51 -13.84
CA SER A 338 -11.23 2.36 -15.00
C SER A 338 -10.12 3.41 -15.15
N PRO A 339 -9.79 3.85 -16.38
CA PRO A 339 -8.78 4.89 -16.58
C PRO A 339 -9.05 6.16 -15.77
N GLU A 340 -10.30 6.56 -15.65
CA GLU A 340 -10.73 7.75 -14.92
C GLU A 340 -10.53 7.59 -13.41
N ALA A 341 -10.92 6.44 -12.83
CA ALA A 341 -10.78 6.16 -11.40
C ALA A 341 -9.30 6.00 -11.03
N LEU A 342 -8.50 5.29 -11.85
CA LEU A 342 -7.06 5.17 -11.65
C LEU A 342 -6.34 6.52 -11.78
N ALA A 343 -6.73 7.37 -12.73
CA ALA A 343 -6.17 8.72 -12.84
C ALA A 343 -6.49 9.55 -11.59
N LYS A 344 -7.74 9.49 -11.07
CA LYS A 344 -8.15 10.14 -9.82
C LYS A 344 -7.33 9.61 -8.64
N TRP A 345 -7.21 8.30 -8.51
CA TRP A 345 -6.43 7.64 -7.46
C TRP A 345 -4.95 8.05 -7.49
N SER A 346 -4.31 7.96 -8.66
CA SER A 346 -2.90 8.31 -8.85
C SER A 346 -2.63 9.81 -8.60
N THR A 347 -3.55 10.68 -9.00
CA THR A 347 -3.46 12.12 -8.75
C THR A 347 -3.56 12.44 -7.26
N GLY A 348 -4.54 11.85 -6.58
CA GLY A 348 -4.82 12.13 -5.15
C GLY A 348 -3.83 11.49 -4.18
N THR A 349 -3.07 10.48 -4.62
CA THR A 349 -2.10 9.78 -3.79
C THR A 349 -0.67 10.00 -4.24
N GLY A 350 -0.33 9.66 -5.45
CA GLY A 350 1.02 9.55 -6.00
C GLY A 350 1.37 8.12 -6.39
N TYR A 351 0.49 7.16 -6.12
CA TYR A 351 0.64 5.81 -6.67
C TYR A 351 0.66 5.84 -8.19
N LEU A 352 1.36 4.89 -8.78
CA LEU A 352 1.44 4.74 -10.23
C LEU A 352 0.35 3.78 -10.69
N PRO A 353 -0.32 4.06 -11.84
CA PRO A 353 -1.38 3.22 -12.34
C PRO A 353 -0.82 1.89 -12.86
N PRO A 354 -1.37 0.74 -12.47
CA PRO A 354 -0.89 -0.58 -12.92
C PRO A 354 -1.40 -0.95 -14.31
N ARG A 355 -2.50 -0.32 -14.75
CA ARG A 355 -3.18 -0.66 -16.00
C ARG A 355 -2.52 0.00 -17.21
N LYS A 356 -2.43 -0.75 -18.32
CA LYS A 356 -1.95 -0.24 -19.62
C LYS A 356 -2.73 0.99 -20.07
N GLY A 357 -2.02 1.94 -20.67
CA GLY A 357 -2.59 3.11 -21.31
C GLY A 357 -3.03 4.24 -20.36
N VAL A 358 -3.17 3.99 -19.06
CA VAL A 358 -3.61 5.05 -18.13
C VAL A 358 -2.57 6.16 -18.00
N ALA A 359 -1.28 5.79 -17.93
CA ALA A 359 -0.19 6.77 -17.87
C ALA A 359 -0.07 7.64 -19.13
N ASP A 360 -0.53 7.12 -20.28
CA ASP A 360 -0.46 7.75 -21.58
C ASP A 360 -1.79 8.36 -22.03
N ASP A 361 -2.87 8.21 -21.25
CA ASP A 361 -4.19 8.75 -21.58
C ASP A 361 -4.19 10.29 -21.47
N PRO A 362 -4.34 11.02 -22.60
CA PRO A 362 -4.32 12.47 -22.62
C PRO A 362 -5.50 13.11 -21.86
N LYS A 363 -6.59 12.37 -21.65
CA LYS A 363 -7.75 12.83 -20.89
C LYS A 363 -7.63 12.58 -19.40
N GLY A 364 -6.64 11.80 -18.97
CA GLY A 364 -6.45 11.38 -17.59
C GLY A 364 -5.07 11.75 -17.03
N PHE A 365 -4.31 10.74 -16.69
CA PHE A 365 -3.06 10.87 -15.92
C PHE A 365 -1.89 11.47 -16.72
N LYS A 366 -1.88 11.35 -18.05
CA LYS A 366 -0.76 11.79 -18.91
C LYS A 366 -0.37 13.25 -18.68
N LYS A 367 -1.35 14.16 -18.64
CA LYS A 367 -1.07 15.59 -18.42
C LYS A 367 -0.28 15.80 -17.11
N LEU A 368 -0.74 15.16 -16.03
CA LEU A 368 -0.06 15.25 -14.75
C LEU A 368 1.35 14.64 -14.79
N ALA A 369 1.51 13.50 -15.49
CA ALA A 369 2.79 12.84 -15.64
C ALA A 369 3.80 13.69 -16.47
N ASP A 370 3.33 14.38 -17.51
CA ASP A 370 4.17 15.26 -18.34
C ASP A 370 4.60 16.53 -17.58
N GLU A 371 3.72 17.09 -16.75
CA GLU A 371 3.97 18.35 -16.00
C GLU A 371 4.71 18.13 -14.68
N ASN A 372 4.67 16.92 -14.11
CA ASN A 372 5.27 16.63 -12.82
C ASN A 372 6.52 15.74 -12.95
N LEU A 373 7.70 16.35 -12.71
CA LEU A 373 8.99 15.66 -12.82
C LEU A 373 9.14 14.48 -11.87
N ASN A 374 8.52 14.53 -10.68
CA ASN A 374 8.56 13.44 -9.70
C ASN A 374 7.81 12.21 -10.22
N ILE A 375 6.65 12.41 -10.86
CA ILE A 375 5.87 11.33 -11.50
C ILE A 375 6.64 10.75 -12.69
N LYS A 376 7.15 11.63 -13.56
CA LYS A 376 7.90 11.22 -14.75
C LYS A 376 9.10 10.34 -14.38
N MET A 377 9.85 10.73 -13.36
CA MET A 377 10.97 9.94 -12.82
C MET A 377 10.47 8.60 -12.26
N ALA A 378 9.41 8.58 -11.46
CA ALA A 378 8.90 7.36 -10.84
C ALA A 378 8.35 6.35 -11.86
N LEU A 379 7.72 6.81 -12.95
CA LEU A 379 7.30 5.94 -14.06
C LEU A 379 8.48 5.24 -14.73
N GLN A 380 9.63 5.90 -14.84
CA GLN A 380 10.85 5.27 -15.37
C GLN A 380 11.37 4.18 -14.42
N GLU A 381 11.27 4.39 -13.10
CA GLU A 381 11.69 3.43 -12.09
C GLU A 381 10.80 2.17 -12.06
N MET A 382 9.55 2.22 -12.52
CA MET A 382 8.68 1.05 -12.61
C MET A 382 9.26 -0.11 -13.45
N THR A 383 10.18 0.18 -14.37
CA THR A 383 10.85 -0.86 -15.17
C THR A 383 11.82 -1.72 -14.35
N LYS A 384 12.20 -1.28 -13.16
CA LYS A 384 13.18 -1.92 -12.25
C LYS A 384 12.52 -2.65 -11.09
N VAL A 385 11.17 -2.67 -11.03
CA VAL A 385 10.48 -3.26 -9.88
C VAL A 385 10.64 -4.76 -9.82
N THR A 386 10.80 -5.26 -8.60
CA THR A 386 10.80 -6.67 -8.24
C THR A 386 9.58 -6.98 -7.36
N LYS A 387 9.32 -8.27 -7.11
CA LYS A 387 8.28 -8.65 -6.16
C LYS A 387 8.66 -8.22 -4.74
N TRP A 388 7.69 -7.74 -3.98
CA TRP A 388 7.86 -7.57 -2.56
C TRP A 388 7.92 -8.96 -1.89
N ALA A 389 8.95 -9.21 -1.08
CA ALA A 389 9.12 -10.47 -0.38
C ALA A 389 7.95 -10.72 0.58
N SER A 390 7.40 -11.91 0.55
CA SER A 390 6.29 -12.33 1.39
C SER A 390 6.66 -13.65 2.07
N PHE A 391 6.64 -13.66 3.41
CA PHE A 391 6.91 -14.87 4.16
C PHE A 391 5.72 -15.84 4.07
N PRO A 392 5.95 -17.11 3.67
CA PRO A 392 4.90 -18.10 3.58
C PRO A 392 4.50 -18.66 4.96
N GLY A 393 3.46 -19.48 4.98
CA GLY A 393 3.01 -20.24 6.15
C GLY A 393 2.19 -19.43 7.15
N ALA A 394 1.70 -20.12 8.18
CA ALA A 394 0.86 -19.53 9.22
C ALA A 394 1.60 -18.49 10.07
N ASN A 395 2.93 -18.58 10.13
CA ASN A 395 3.77 -17.69 10.93
C ASN A 395 4.35 -16.51 10.14
N GLY A 396 3.91 -16.29 8.87
CA GLY A 396 4.43 -15.21 8.03
C GLY A 396 4.33 -13.82 8.65
N LEU A 397 3.24 -13.53 9.38
CA LEU A 397 3.08 -12.27 10.13
C LEU A 397 4.09 -12.11 11.25
N GLN A 398 4.45 -13.20 11.93
CA GLN A 398 5.46 -13.18 13.00
C GLN A 398 6.86 -13.00 12.41
N ALA A 399 7.15 -13.63 11.26
CA ALA A 399 8.41 -13.45 10.57
C ALA A 399 8.62 -11.99 10.12
N GLU A 400 7.57 -11.34 9.60
CA GLU A 400 7.59 -9.92 9.25
C GLU A 400 7.87 -9.04 10.48
N GLN A 401 7.23 -9.32 11.63
CA GLN A 401 7.46 -8.58 12.86
C GLN A 401 8.91 -8.70 13.33
N LEU A 402 9.53 -9.89 13.26
CA LEU A 402 10.93 -10.08 13.65
C LEU A 402 11.89 -9.22 12.84
N LEU A 403 11.62 -9.00 11.54
CA LEU A 403 12.42 -8.09 10.73
C LEU A 403 12.23 -6.62 11.11
N ILE A 404 11.00 -6.21 11.43
CA ILE A 404 10.72 -4.86 11.93
C ILE A 404 11.49 -4.61 13.22
N ASP A 405 11.47 -5.57 14.15
CA ASP A 405 12.20 -5.49 15.41
C ASP A 405 13.72 -5.44 15.19
N ALA A 406 14.25 -6.20 14.21
CA ALA A 406 15.66 -6.16 13.85
C ALA A 406 16.07 -4.77 13.31
N ARG A 407 15.25 -4.14 12.47
CA ARG A 407 15.47 -2.77 12.01
C ARG A 407 15.64 -1.82 13.20
N ASP A 408 14.72 -1.85 14.15
CA ASP A 408 14.73 -0.94 15.29
C ASP A 408 15.94 -1.20 16.22
N ILE A 409 16.35 -2.46 16.38
CA ILE A 409 17.56 -2.84 17.11
C ILE A 409 18.82 -2.29 16.44
N ILE A 410 18.91 -2.39 15.12
CA ILE A 410 20.05 -1.90 14.33
C ILE A 410 20.10 -0.37 14.36
N LEU A 411 19.01 0.31 14.04
CA LEU A 411 18.96 1.77 13.95
C LEU A 411 19.15 2.44 15.30
N SER A 412 18.68 1.83 16.39
CA SER A 412 18.95 2.30 17.75
C SER A 412 20.37 2.02 18.26
N GLY A 413 21.19 1.31 17.48
CA GLY A 413 22.57 0.97 17.82
C GLY A 413 22.72 -0.06 18.95
N LYS A 414 21.64 -0.79 19.28
CA LYS A 414 21.66 -1.83 20.33
C LYS A 414 22.44 -3.07 19.93
N MET A 415 22.53 -3.34 18.64
CA MET A 415 23.25 -4.47 18.08
C MET A 415 23.83 -4.09 16.70
N SER A 416 24.91 -4.77 16.28
CA SER A 416 25.43 -4.63 14.93
C SER A 416 24.40 -5.15 13.90
N ALA A 417 24.42 -4.59 12.70
CA ALA A 417 23.53 -5.07 11.64
C ALA A 417 23.74 -6.57 11.33
N GLN A 418 25.01 -7.03 11.34
CA GLN A 418 25.34 -8.44 11.09
C GLN A 418 24.73 -9.37 12.15
N ASP A 419 24.93 -9.05 13.44
CA ASP A 419 24.43 -9.90 14.54
C ASP A 419 22.90 -9.88 14.60
N ALA A 420 22.29 -8.72 14.40
CA ALA A 420 20.83 -8.59 14.42
C ALA A 420 20.18 -9.37 13.28
N LEU A 421 20.71 -9.26 12.06
CA LEU A 421 20.19 -10.01 10.92
C LEU A 421 20.42 -11.51 11.06
N HIS A 422 21.59 -11.93 11.55
CA HIS A 422 21.90 -13.34 11.84
C HIS A 422 20.89 -13.95 12.83
N GLN A 423 20.74 -13.34 14.01
CA GLN A 423 19.79 -13.83 15.03
C GLN A 423 18.34 -13.82 14.53
N THR A 424 17.98 -12.84 13.71
CA THR A 424 16.63 -12.75 13.13
C THR A 424 16.39 -13.83 12.10
N ALA A 425 17.36 -14.10 11.22
CA ALA A 425 17.29 -15.18 10.25
C ALA A 425 17.13 -16.55 10.92
N GLU A 426 17.89 -16.83 12.01
CA GLU A 426 17.74 -18.06 12.79
C GLU A 426 16.32 -18.21 13.36
N LYS A 427 15.75 -17.12 13.92
CA LYS A 427 14.39 -17.14 14.48
C LYS A 427 13.34 -17.37 13.39
N ILE A 428 13.45 -16.65 12.27
CA ILE A 428 12.52 -16.79 11.12
C ILE A 428 12.60 -18.20 10.54
N ASN A 429 13.81 -18.76 10.36
CA ASN A 429 13.98 -20.10 9.83
C ASN A 429 13.39 -21.23 10.71
N LYS A 430 13.08 -20.93 11.98
CA LYS A 430 12.34 -21.85 12.86
C LYS A 430 10.83 -21.71 12.74
N LEU A 431 10.35 -20.62 12.15
CA LEU A 431 8.93 -20.34 11.94
C LEU A 431 8.45 -20.83 10.56
N LEU A 432 9.34 -20.83 9.57
CA LEU A 432 9.09 -21.29 8.19
C LEU A 432 9.33 -22.81 8.06
#